data_d1650bf7ba15b98a6ec4268dca0c7563
#
_entry.id   d1650bf7ba15b98a6ec4268dca0c7563
#
_cell.length_a   1.000
_cell.length_b   1.000
_cell.length_c   1.000
_cell.angle_alpha   90.00
_cell.angle_beta   90.00
_cell.angle_gamma   90.00
#
_symmetry.space_group_name_H-M   'P 1'
#
loop_
_entity.id
_entity.type
_entity.pdbx_description
1 polymer ?
#
loop_
_entity_poly.entity_id
_entity_poly.type
_entity_poly.pdbx_seq_one_letter_code
_entity_poly.pdbx_strand_id
1 'polypeptide(L)'
;IVSFAAGLIAFAPWLIVLLAIALLPAFIGEAHFNAQSYSLNYARTPERRELDYIRQVGAGAETAKEVKSFGLNGFLIERYRTLATSFFEANRRIALRRAGWGSLLSAIGTVAYYVAYAYIVWRTLHGDFSIGDLTFLAGSFRRLRNLLENLLMGFSQLAGQALYLDDLFSF
;
A
#
# COMPACT_ATOMS: atom_id res chain seq x y z
N ILE A 1 20.49 6.59 -8.56
CA ILE A 1 20.39 5.15 -8.22
C ILE A 1 21.66 4.44 -8.65
N VAL A 2 22.03 4.48 -9.93
CA VAL A 2 23.19 3.74 -10.51
C VAL A 2 24.49 4.04 -9.76
N SER A 3 24.80 5.31 -9.48
CA SER A 3 26.02 5.70 -8.77
C SER A 3 26.12 5.12 -7.35
N PHE A 4 25.02 5.14 -6.61
CA PHE A 4 24.97 4.55 -5.25
C PHE A 4 25.04 3.03 -5.28
N ALA A 5 24.37 2.40 -6.26
CA ALA A 5 24.45 0.96 -6.45
C ALA A 5 25.87 0.51 -6.82
N ALA A 6 26.54 1.23 -7.74
CA ALA A 6 27.93 0.94 -8.11
C ALA A 6 28.88 1.06 -6.91
N GLY A 7 28.73 2.09 -6.08
CA GLY A 7 29.50 2.22 -4.85
C GLY A 7 29.29 1.05 -3.87
N LEU A 8 28.04 0.63 -3.65
CA LEU A 8 27.75 -0.51 -2.79
C LEU A 8 28.27 -1.83 -3.35
N ILE A 9 28.20 -2.05 -4.67
CA ILE A 9 28.74 -3.26 -5.31
C ILE A 9 30.24 -3.33 -5.16
N ALA A 10 30.94 -2.20 -5.32
CA ALA A 10 32.41 -2.17 -5.22
C ALA A 10 32.92 -2.49 -3.82
N PHE A 11 32.24 -2.05 -2.78
CA PHE A 11 32.68 -2.23 -1.39
C PHE A 11 32.04 -3.45 -0.70
N ALA A 12 30.74 -3.72 -0.95
CA ALA A 12 30.02 -4.79 -0.26
C ALA A 12 28.81 -5.26 -1.07
N PRO A 13 28.95 -6.11 -2.08
CA PRO A 13 27.88 -6.55 -2.98
C PRO A 13 26.73 -7.26 -2.24
N TRP A 14 27.01 -7.90 -1.13
CA TRP A 14 26.03 -8.53 -0.26
C TRP A 14 24.97 -7.55 0.29
N LEU A 15 25.31 -6.27 0.48
CA LEU A 15 24.35 -5.25 0.94
C LEU A 15 23.20 -5.04 -0.07
N ILE A 16 23.46 -5.24 -1.36
CA ILE A 16 22.40 -5.17 -2.40
C ILE A 16 21.43 -6.35 -2.28
N VAL A 17 21.94 -7.55 -2.02
CA VAL A 17 21.10 -8.72 -1.77
C VAL A 17 20.18 -8.49 -0.57
N LEU A 18 20.74 -7.93 0.51
CA LEU A 18 19.99 -7.63 1.72
C LEU A 18 18.93 -6.54 1.47
N LEU A 19 19.24 -5.55 0.63
CA LEU A 19 18.31 -4.52 0.20
C LEU A 19 17.17 -5.12 -0.65
N ALA A 20 17.47 -6.04 -1.56
CA ALA A 20 16.45 -6.72 -2.36
C ALA A 20 15.52 -7.56 -1.48
N ILE A 21 16.06 -8.32 -0.52
CA ILE A 21 15.28 -9.09 0.45
C ILE A 21 14.36 -8.17 1.28
N ALA A 22 14.82 -6.96 1.60
CA ALA A 22 14.04 -6.00 2.37
C ALA A 22 12.90 -5.37 1.56
N LEU A 23 13.10 -5.09 0.26
CA LEU A 23 12.17 -4.30 -0.55
C LEU A 23 11.20 -5.14 -1.38
N LEU A 24 11.66 -6.25 -1.98
CA LEU A 24 10.84 -7.04 -2.89
C LEU A 24 9.56 -7.60 -2.23
N PRO A 25 9.60 -8.18 -1.02
CA PRO A 25 8.40 -8.70 -0.39
C PRO A 25 7.38 -7.61 -0.10
N ALA A 26 7.84 -6.42 0.34
CA ALA A 26 6.98 -5.28 0.60
C ALA A 26 6.27 -4.81 -0.66
N PHE A 27 6.98 -4.72 -1.79
CA PHE A 27 6.42 -4.35 -3.08
C PHE A 27 5.39 -5.37 -3.60
N ILE A 28 5.72 -6.66 -3.54
CA ILE A 28 4.80 -7.74 -3.97
C ILE A 28 3.52 -7.72 -3.11
N GLY A 29 3.67 -7.54 -1.80
CA GLY A 29 2.54 -7.41 -0.88
C GLY A 29 1.65 -6.22 -1.23
N GLU A 30 2.24 -5.05 -1.47
CA GLU A 30 1.50 -3.83 -1.83
C GLU A 30 0.75 -3.99 -3.15
N ALA A 31 1.39 -4.52 -4.19
CA ALA A 31 0.78 -4.79 -5.49
C ALA A 31 -0.41 -5.76 -5.38
N HIS A 32 -0.25 -6.84 -4.59
CA HIS A 32 -1.31 -7.81 -4.36
C HIS A 32 -2.54 -7.19 -3.66
N PHE A 33 -2.32 -6.40 -2.61
CA PHE A 33 -3.43 -5.76 -1.88
C PHE A 33 -4.11 -4.65 -2.68
N ASN A 34 -3.38 -3.95 -3.54
CA ASN A 34 -3.97 -2.95 -4.45
C ASN A 34 -4.91 -3.63 -5.46
N ALA A 35 -4.48 -4.74 -6.08
CA ALA A 35 -5.32 -5.52 -6.99
C ALA A 35 -6.57 -6.07 -6.29
N GLN A 36 -6.45 -6.57 -5.06
CA GLN A 36 -7.57 -7.08 -4.29
C GLN A 36 -8.57 -5.98 -3.90
N SER A 37 -8.08 -4.79 -3.56
CA SER A 37 -8.95 -3.64 -3.25
C SER A 37 -9.71 -3.17 -4.48
N TYR A 38 -9.06 -3.18 -5.65
CA TYR A 38 -9.71 -2.84 -6.93
C TYR A 38 -10.84 -3.83 -7.26
N SER A 39 -10.56 -5.13 -7.23
CA SER A 39 -11.55 -6.16 -7.53
C SER A 39 -12.76 -6.13 -6.60
N LEU A 40 -12.56 -5.83 -5.31
CA LEU A 40 -13.66 -5.67 -4.37
C LEU A 40 -14.53 -4.45 -4.70
N ASN A 41 -13.93 -3.33 -5.04
CA ASN A 41 -14.67 -2.12 -5.40
C ASN A 41 -15.46 -2.31 -6.69
N TYR A 42 -14.88 -2.97 -7.68
CA TYR A 42 -15.52 -3.26 -8.96
C TYR A 42 -16.71 -4.22 -8.78
N ALA A 43 -16.51 -5.36 -8.10
CA ALA A 43 -17.54 -6.36 -7.89
C ALA A 43 -18.78 -5.83 -7.12
N ARG A 44 -18.61 -4.78 -6.31
CA ARG A 44 -19.68 -4.19 -5.49
C ARG A 44 -20.24 -2.87 -6.03
N THR A 45 -19.97 -2.56 -7.27
CA THR A 45 -20.50 -1.35 -7.93
C THR A 45 -22.05 -1.26 -7.88
N PRO A 46 -22.82 -2.35 -8.11
CA PRO A 46 -24.29 -2.29 -8.02
C PRO A 46 -24.78 -1.94 -6.61
N GLU A 47 -24.25 -2.60 -5.59
CA GLU A 47 -24.61 -2.37 -4.19
C GLU A 47 -24.22 -0.95 -3.73
N ARG A 48 -23.10 -0.42 -4.23
CA ARG A 48 -22.69 0.95 -3.95
C ARG A 48 -23.65 1.97 -4.57
N ARG A 49 -24.11 1.73 -5.80
CA ARG A 49 -25.13 2.56 -6.44
C ARG A 49 -26.44 2.52 -5.66
N GLU A 50 -26.85 1.35 -5.15
CA GLU A 50 -28.02 1.21 -4.30
C GLU A 50 -27.87 2.03 -3.01
N LEU A 51 -26.70 1.98 -2.36
CA LEU A 51 -26.41 2.74 -1.15
C LEU A 51 -26.47 4.26 -1.39
N ASP A 52 -25.89 4.73 -2.49
CA ASP A 52 -25.93 6.13 -2.88
C ASP A 52 -27.37 6.57 -3.22
N TYR A 53 -28.15 5.72 -3.90
CA TYR A 53 -29.55 5.96 -4.19
C TYR A 53 -30.39 6.07 -2.90
N ILE A 54 -30.25 5.13 -1.97
CA ILE A 54 -30.96 5.16 -0.69
C ILE A 54 -30.61 6.44 0.09
N ARG A 55 -29.34 6.84 0.07
CA ARG A 55 -28.90 8.09 0.71
C ARG A 55 -29.55 9.31 0.06
N GLN A 56 -29.57 9.35 -1.27
CA GLN A 56 -30.18 10.45 -2.02
C GLN A 56 -31.68 10.53 -1.77
N VAL A 57 -32.42 9.43 -1.82
CA VAL A 57 -33.85 9.36 -1.57
C VAL A 57 -34.18 9.66 -0.11
N GLY A 58 -33.44 9.08 0.83
CA GLY A 58 -33.71 9.23 2.26
C GLY A 58 -33.37 10.60 2.85
N ALA A 59 -32.39 11.29 2.27
CA ALA A 59 -31.94 12.62 2.74
C ALA A 59 -32.27 13.76 1.77
N GLY A 60 -32.84 13.47 0.59
CA GLY A 60 -33.18 14.45 -0.42
C GLY A 60 -34.40 15.28 -0.05
N ALA A 61 -34.35 16.60 -0.27
CA ALA A 61 -35.49 17.48 -0.03
C ALA A 61 -36.65 17.21 -1.01
N GLU A 62 -36.35 16.80 -2.23
CA GLU A 62 -37.34 16.49 -3.27
C GLU A 62 -38.21 15.30 -2.91
N THR A 63 -37.62 14.26 -2.31
CA THR A 63 -38.27 12.99 -1.95
C THR A 63 -38.83 12.98 -0.52
N ALA A 64 -38.55 14.00 0.27
CA ALA A 64 -38.94 14.07 1.69
C ALA A 64 -40.44 13.91 1.95
N LYS A 65 -41.29 14.46 1.07
CA LYS A 65 -42.78 14.36 1.17
C LYS A 65 -43.21 12.89 0.98
N GLU A 66 -42.71 12.24 -0.04
CA GLU A 66 -43.04 10.85 -0.37
C GLU A 66 -42.54 9.90 0.70
N VAL A 67 -41.27 10.02 1.14
CA VAL A 67 -40.68 9.23 2.22
C VAL A 67 -41.51 9.34 3.50
N LYS A 68 -41.99 10.55 3.83
CA LYS A 68 -42.82 10.78 5.01
C LYS A 68 -44.25 10.25 4.82
N SER A 69 -44.88 10.47 3.64
CA SER A 69 -46.26 10.04 3.35
C SER A 69 -46.38 8.51 3.32
N PHE A 70 -45.39 7.80 2.80
CA PHE A 70 -45.39 6.36 2.72
C PHE A 70 -44.71 5.68 3.92
N GLY A 71 -44.22 6.43 4.91
CA GLY A 71 -43.56 5.89 6.11
C GLY A 71 -42.28 5.12 5.82
N LEU A 72 -41.56 5.46 4.75
CA LEU A 72 -40.40 4.69 4.28
C LEU A 72 -39.15 4.87 5.11
N ASN A 73 -39.11 5.79 6.08
CA ASN A 73 -37.93 6.08 6.88
C ASN A 73 -37.29 4.84 7.50
N GLY A 74 -38.09 3.99 8.14
CA GLY A 74 -37.61 2.77 8.80
C GLY A 74 -36.95 1.79 7.81
N PHE A 75 -37.62 1.58 6.68
CA PHE A 75 -37.11 0.70 5.62
C PHE A 75 -35.79 1.22 5.02
N LEU A 76 -35.70 2.50 4.68
CA LEU A 76 -34.51 3.11 4.07
C LEU A 76 -33.32 3.07 5.05
N ILE A 77 -33.55 3.37 6.35
CA ILE A 77 -32.51 3.33 7.36
C ILE A 77 -31.97 1.90 7.53
N GLU A 78 -32.87 0.92 7.63
CA GLU A 78 -32.47 -0.48 7.82
C GLU A 78 -31.72 -1.02 6.59
N ARG A 79 -32.19 -0.70 5.40
CA ARG A 79 -31.53 -1.09 4.15
C ARG A 79 -30.16 -0.45 4.02
N TYR A 80 -30.06 0.86 4.31
CA TYR A 80 -28.79 1.57 4.35
C TYR A 80 -27.82 0.95 5.34
N ARG A 81 -28.27 0.67 6.57
CA ARG A 81 -27.45 0.07 7.62
C ARG A 81 -26.91 -1.31 7.20
N THR A 82 -27.77 -2.16 6.64
CA THR A 82 -27.38 -3.49 6.16
C THR A 82 -26.29 -3.42 5.10
N LEU A 83 -26.49 -2.59 4.07
CA LEU A 83 -25.50 -2.39 3.01
C LEU A 83 -24.20 -1.77 3.55
N ALA A 84 -24.29 -0.70 4.33
CA ALA A 84 -23.14 0.00 4.89
C ALA A 84 -22.30 -0.93 5.80
N THR A 85 -22.95 -1.77 6.62
CA THR A 85 -22.28 -2.74 7.47
C THR A 85 -21.55 -3.80 6.64
N SER A 86 -22.18 -4.32 5.60
CA SER A 86 -21.55 -5.27 4.67
C SER A 86 -20.30 -4.68 4.01
N PHE A 87 -20.36 -3.43 3.55
CA PHE A 87 -19.21 -2.72 3.01
C PHE A 87 -18.10 -2.52 4.04
N PHE A 88 -18.48 -2.05 5.23
CA PHE A 88 -17.52 -1.83 6.32
C PHE A 88 -16.77 -3.10 6.69
N GLU A 89 -17.48 -4.22 6.87
CA GLU A 89 -16.86 -5.50 7.23
C GLU A 89 -15.91 -6.01 6.16
N ALA A 90 -16.28 -5.90 4.88
CA ALA A 90 -15.42 -6.32 3.78
C ALA A 90 -14.16 -5.45 3.70
N ASN A 91 -14.30 -4.14 3.74
CA ASN A 91 -13.17 -3.21 3.73
C ASN A 91 -12.28 -3.36 4.97
N ARG A 92 -12.87 -3.52 6.16
CA ARG A 92 -12.15 -3.77 7.40
C ARG A 92 -11.28 -5.03 7.32
N ARG A 93 -11.82 -6.10 6.75
CA ARG A 93 -11.07 -7.37 6.60
C ARG A 93 -9.84 -7.20 5.71
N ILE A 94 -9.98 -6.52 4.58
CA ILE A 94 -8.86 -6.23 3.69
C ILE A 94 -7.87 -5.27 4.36
N ALA A 95 -8.36 -4.20 4.99
CA ALA A 95 -7.51 -3.23 5.66
C ALA A 95 -6.68 -3.86 6.80
N LEU A 96 -7.29 -4.72 7.62
CA LEU A 96 -6.58 -5.44 8.70
C LEU A 96 -5.52 -6.41 8.14
N ARG A 97 -5.83 -7.14 7.07
CA ARG A 97 -4.85 -8.02 6.41
C ARG A 97 -3.70 -7.21 5.82
N ARG A 98 -4.00 -6.12 5.12
CA ARG A 98 -3.00 -5.21 4.56
C ARG A 98 -2.12 -4.60 5.65
N ALA A 99 -2.72 -4.12 6.74
CA ALA A 99 -1.98 -3.55 7.87
C ALA A 99 -1.08 -4.61 8.53
N GLY A 100 -1.59 -5.83 8.77
CA GLY A 100 -0.82 -6.93 9.36
C GLY A 100 0.38 -7.34 8.49
N TRP A 101 0.16 -7.60 7.22
CA TRP A 101 1.25 -7.92 6.29
C TRP A 101 2.20 -6.75 6.07
N GLY A 102 1.68 -5.54 5.92
CA GLY A 102 2.48 -4.33 5.74
C GLY A 102 3.39 -4.06 6.94
N SER A 103 2.90 -4.21 8.17
CA SER A 103 3.72 -4.05 9.37
C SER A 103 4.78 -5.13 9.51
N LEU A 104 4.45 -6.39 9.18
CA LEU A 104 5.43 -7.49 9.20
C LEU A 104 6.55 -7.25 8.17
N LEU A 105 6.20 -6.92 6.94
CA LEU A 105 7.18 -6.66 5.88
C LEU A 105 8.03 -5.42 6.18
N SER A 106 7.42 -4.37 6.74
CA SER A 106 8.15 -3.18 7.21
C SER A 106 9.12 -3.50 8.34
N ALA A 107 8.74 -4.38 9.27
CA ALA A 107 9.63 -4.86 10.34
C ALA A 107 10.82 -5.62 9.76
N ILE A 108 10.61 -6.51 8.79
CA ILE A 108 11.70 -7.22 8.08
C ILE A 108 12.66 -6.22 7.42
N GLY A 109 12.12 -5.23 6.71
CA GLY A 109 12.93 -4.16 6.09
C GLY A 109 13.74 -3.35 7.10
N THR A 110 13.17 -3.08 8.27
CA THR A 110 13.84 -2.38 9.36
C THR A 110 14.97 -3.23 9.96
N VAL A 111 14.71 -4.50 10.23
CA VAL A 111 15.75 -5.45 10.73
C VAL A 111 16.87 -5.57 9.71
N ALA A 112 16.56 -5.76 8.43
CA ALA A 112 17.56 -5.82 7.37
C ALA A 112 18.43 -4.56 7.31
N TYR A 113 17.85 -3.38 7.49
CA TYR A 113 18.60 -2.13 7.58
C TYR A 113 19.58 -2.11 8.75
N TYR A 114 19.14 -2.50 9.95
CA TYR A 114 20.01 -2.52 11.12
C TYR A 114 21.09 -3.60 11.03
N VAL A 115 20.78 -4.74 10.42
CA VAL A 115 21.78 -5.79 10.15
C VAL A 115 22.87 -5.28 9.19
N ALA A 116 22.47 -4.59 8.12
CA ALA A 116 23.41 -3.96 7.19
C ALA A 116 24.30 -2.93 7.91
N TYR A 117 23.69 -2.09 8.72
CA TYR A 117 24.41 -1.07 9.49
C TYR A 117 25.39 -1.71 10.48
N ALA A 118 24.96 -2.69 11.25
CA ALA A 118 25.81 -3.43 12.18
C ALA A 118 26.98 -4.14 11.46
N TYR A 119 26.73 -4.70 10.29
CA TYR A 119 27.78 -5.31 9.47
C TYR A 119 28.84 -4.30 9.02
N ILE A 120 28.42 -3.12 8.55
CA ILE A 120 29.35 -2.04 8.16
C ILE A 120 30.19 -1.58 9.34
N VAL A 121 29.56 -1.36 10.50
CA VAL A 121 30.27 -0.97 11.75
C VAL A 121 31.26 -2.05 12.16
N TRP A 122 30.86 -3.30 12.16
CA TRP A 122 31.72 -4.43 12.53
C TRP A 122 32.97 -4.52 11.63
N ARG A 123 32.82 -4.37 10.33
CA ARG A 123 33.93 -4.34 9.36
C ARG A 123 34.84 -3.14 9.56
N THR A 124 34.28 -1.98 9.91
CA THR A 124 35.07 -0.79 10.24
C THR A 124 35.92 -0.99 11.48
N LEU A 125 35.38 -1.63 12.53
CA LEU A 125 36.12 -1.93 13.75
C LEU A 125 37.27 -2.93 13.54
N HIS A 126 37.18 -3.82 12.56
CA HIS A 126 38.23 -4.77 12.19
C HIS A 126 39.25 -4.16 11.20
N GLY A 127 39.12 -2.87 10.87
CA GLY A 127 40.08 -2.17 10.03
C GLY A 127 39.94 -2.35 8.53
N ASP A 128 38.90 -3.03 8.08
CA ASP A 128 38.63 -3.26 6.65
C ASP A 128 38.07 -2.00 5.97
N PHE A 129 37.39 -1.13 6.71
CA PHE A 129 36.82 0.11 6.23
C PHE A 129 37.29 1.29 7.06
N SER A 130 37.48 2.43 6.41
CA SER A 130 37.72 3.72 7.09
C SER A 130 36.42 4.30 7.67
N ILE A 131 36.54 5.27 8.57
CA ILE A 131 35.37 6.03 9.08
C ILE A 131 34.63 6.74 7.93
N GLY A 132 35.37 7.18 6.91
CA GLY A 132 34.79 7.75 5.68
C GLY A 132 33.95 6.74 4.92
N ASP A 133 34.46 5.52 4.76
CA ASP A 133 33.73 4.43 4.10
C ASP A 133 32.46 4.04 4.85
N LEU A 134 32.50 4.01 6.19
CA LEU A 134 31.32 3.78 7.03
C LEU A 134 30.21 4.81 6.74
N THR A 135 30.59 6.10 6.75
CA THR A 135 29.63 7.18 6.50
C THR A 135 29.07 7.12 5.07
N PHE A 136 29.94 6.84 4.11
CA PHE A 136 29.57 6.71 2.70
C PHE A 136 28.64 5.49 2.48
N LEU A 137 28.99 4.33 2.98
CA LEU A 137 28.21 3.08 2.79
C LEU A 137 26.85 3.15 3.50
N ALA A 138 26.82 3.60 4.76
CA ALA A 138 25.57 3.76 5.51
C ALA A 138 24.65 4.79 4.85
N GLY A 139 25.20 5.93 4.43
CA GLY A 139 24.47 6.95 3.70
C GLY A 139 23.95 6.51 2.35
N SER A 140 24.80 5.82 1.58
CA SER A 140 24.45 5.27 0.25
C SER A 140 23.40 4.20 0.35
N PHE A 141 23.50 3.28 1.30
CA PHE A 141 22.51 2.24 1.54
C PHE A 141 21.13 2.83 1.88
N ARG A 142 21.09 3.79 2.81
CA ARG A 142 19.85 4.48 3.18
C ARG A 142 19.25 5.23 1.99
N ARG A 143 20.07 5.94 1.22
CA ARG A 143 19.61 6.71 0.05
C ARG A 143 19.10 5.81 -1.06
N LEU A 144 19.83 4.73 -1.35
CA LEU A 144 19.43 3.76 -2.36
C LEU A 144 18.12 3.06 -1.96
N ARG A 145 17.97 2.66 -0.70
CA ARG A 145 16.72 2.12 -0.17
C ARG A 145 15.54 3.06 -0.43
N ASN A 146 15.65 4.33 0.00
CA ASN A 146 14.58 5.30 -0.16
C ASN A 146 14.23 5.56 -1.64
N LEU A 147 15.24 5.64 -2.51
CA LEU A 147 15.03 5.84 -3.94
C LEU A 147 14.33 4.65 -4.60
N LEU A 148 14.70 3.42 -4.24
CA LEU A 148 14.06 2.22 -4.72
C LEU A 148 12.64 2.07 -4.19
N GLU A 149 12.42 2.36 -2.90
CA GLU A 149 11.10 2.34 -2.27
C GLU A 149 10.13 3.32 -2.96
N ASN A 150 10.57 4.56 -3.21
CA ASN A 150 9.79 5.56 -3.93
C ASN A 150 9.50 5.14 -5.38
N LEU A 151 10.47 4.54 -6.06
CA LEU A 151 10.31 4.05 -7.42
C LEU A 151 9.30 2.90 -7.49
N LEU A 152 9.39 1.94 -6.57
CA LEU A 152 8.46 0.82 -6.48
C LEU A 152 7.04 1.27 -6.13
N MET A 153 6.89 2.23 -5.20
CA MET A 153 5.59 2.84 -4.89
C MET A 153 5.00 3.57 -6.10
N GLY A 154 5.83 4.31 -6.85
CA GLY A 154 5.41 4.97 -8.09
C GLY A 154 4.90 3.97 -9.13
N PHE A 155 5.59 2.86 -9.33
CA PHE A 155 5.12 1.79 -10.24
C PHE A 155 3.82 1.15 -9.76
N SER A 156 3.67 0.90 -8.45
CA SER A 156 2.44 0.36 -7.89
C SER A 156 1.24 1.28 -8.10
N GLN A 157 1.45 2.60 -7.95
CA GLN A 157 0.42 3.61 -8.21
C GLN A 157 0.04 3.67 -9.70
N LEU A 158 1.04 3.67 -10.60
CA LEU A 158 0.80 3.66 -12.04
C LEU A 158 0.06 2.40 -12.48
N ALA A 159 0.44 1.24 -11.98
CA ALA A 159 -0.25 -0.02 -12.26
C ALA A 159 -1.71 0.02 -11.77
N GLY A 160 -1.97 0.59 -10.58
CA GLY A 160 -3.32 0.80 -10.08
C GLY A 160 -4.15 1.73 -10.97
N GLN A 161 -3.56 2.81 -11.48
CA GLN A 161 -4.23 3.74 -12.38
C GLN A 161 -4.48 3.16 -13.79
N ALA A 162 -3.59 2.29 -14.28
CA ALA A 162 -3.76 1.62 -15.58
C ALA A 162 -5.01 0.74 -15.61
N LEU A 163 -5.41 0.14 -14.49
CA LEU A 163 -6.64 -0.65 -14.40
C LEU A 163 -7.91 0.21 -14.63
N TYR A 164 -7.90 1.47 -14.22
CA TYR A 164 -9.00 2.40 -14.48
C TYR A 164 -9.04 2.88 -15.94
N LEU A 165 -7.88 2.96 -16.60
CA LEU A 165 -7.81 3.32 -18.02
C LEU A 165 -8.34 2.19 -18.94
N ASP A 166 -8.09 0.94 -18.57
CA ASP A 166 -8.60 -0.23 -19.30
C ASP A 166 -10.14 -0.23 -19.34
N ASP A 167 -10.78 0.11 -18.22
CA ASP A 167 -12.24 0.29 -18.18
C ASP A 167 -12.75 1.41 -19.10
N LEU A 168 -11.97 2.47 -19.30
CA LEU A 168 -12.34 3.59 -20.17
C LEU A 168 -12.31 3.21 -21.65
N PHE A 169 -11.38 2.33 -22.04
CA PHE A 169 -11.22 1.88 -23.44
C PHE A 169 -12.06 0.65 -23.79
N SER A 170 -12.60 -0.05 -22.78
CA SER A 170 -13.50 -1.18 -22.98
C SER A 170 -14.98 -0.78 -23.17
N PHE A 171 -15.28 0.52 -23.12
CA PHE A 171 -16.57 1.12 -23.41
C PHE A 171 -16.70 1.48 -24.88
#